data_428e8361eacd1ff811da7204d3a275b9
#
_entry.id   428e8361eacd1ff811da7204d3a275b9
#
_cell.length_a   1.000
_cell.length_b   1.000
_cell.length_c   1.000
_cell.angle_alpha   90.00
_cell.angle_beta   90.00
_cell.angle_gamma   90.00
#
_symmetry.space_group_name_H-M   'P 1'
#
loop_
_entity.id
_entity.type
_entity.pdbx_description
1 polymer ?
#
loop_
_entity_poly.entity_id
_entity_poly.type
_entity_poly.pdbx_seq_one_letter_code
_entity_poly.pdbx_strand_id
1 'polypeptide(L)'
;MALAETIFVDKCEVVSIASTYCAGNEKAITIQVRKADVIEKDGVEIARTFHRHVIAPGTVAAGSTALTATNISGEEPVVQSVANAVWTADAKEAYRAYLVGIRSESL
;
A
#
# COMPACT_ATOMS: atom_id res chain seq x y z
N MET A 1 -38.33 2.49 -5.99
CA MET A 1 -37.22 1.72 -5.44
C MET A 1 -35.91 2.41 -5.82
N ALA A 2 -35.13 2.83 -4.83
CA ALA A 2 -33.85 3.51 -5.03
C ALA A 2 -32.70 2.55 -4.74
N LEU A 3 -31.84 2.34 -5.73
CA LEU A 3 -30.60 1.63 -5.57
C LEU A 3 -29.46 2.65 -5.62
N ALA A 4 -28.52 2.52 -4.70
CA ALA A 4 -27.33 3.37 -4.64
C ALA A 4 -26.10 2.50 -4.46
N GLU A 5 -25.03 2.87 -5.16
CA GLU A 5 -23.72 2.24 -4.99
C GLU A 5 -22.75 3.25 -4.40
N THR A 6 -22.03 2.85 -3.37
CA THR A 6 -20.99 3.67 -2.77
C THR A 6 -19.72 2.85 -2.67
N ILE A 7 -18.60 3.41 -3.16
CA ILE A 7 -17.29 2.78 -3.09
C ILE A 7 -16.40 3.65 -2.22
N PHE A 8 -15.80 3.07 -1.18
CA PHE A 8 -14.94 3.81 -0.27
C PHE A 8 -13.88 2.89 0.33
N VAL A 9 -12.78 3.48 0.78
CA VAL A 9 -11.77 2.74 1.55
C VAL A 9 -12.34 2.49 2.94
N ASP A 10 -12.54 1.23 3.28
CA ASP A 10 -13.05 0.86 4.60
C ASP A 10 -11.95 0.35 5.52
N LYS A 11 -10.77 0.05 4.99
CA LYS A 11 -9.65 -0.43 5.79
C LYS A 11 -8.32 -0.08 5.12
N CYS A 12 -7.40 0.42 5.92
CA CYS A 12 -6.05 0.75 5.49
C CYS A 12 -5.10 0.23 6.55
N GLU A 13 -4.29 -0.77 6.20
CA GLU A 13 -3.38 -1.42 7.14
C GLU A 13 -1.94 -1.14 6.78
N VAL A 14 -1.14 -0.80 7.79
CA VAL A 14 0.30 -0.65 7.66
C VAL A 14 0.93 -2.00 7.94
N VAL A 15 1.72 -2.50 6.99
CA VAL A 15 2.39 -3.79 7.10
C VAL A 15 3.89 -3.55 7.09
N SER A 16 4.58 -3.93 8.16
CA SER A 16 6.04 -3.85 8.21
C SER A 16 6.66 -5.18 7.81
N ILE A 17 7.72 -5.10 7.00
CA ILE A 17 8.45 -6.25 6.51
C ILE A 17 9.78 -6.30 7.26
N ALA A 18 9.97 -7.32 8.09
CA ALA A 18 11.23 -7.55 8.77
C ALA A 18 12.08 -8.50 7.91
N SER A 19 13.28 -8.08 7.55
CA SER A 19 14.18 -8.88 6.72
C SER A 19 15.62 -8.52 7.03
N THR A 20 16.52 -9.49 6.88
CA THR A 20 17.94 -9.25 6.99
C THR A 20 18.47 -8.29 5.91
N TYR A 21 17.71 -8.10 4.84
CA TYR A 21 18.07 -7.14 3.78
C TYR A 21 17.79 -5.70 4.16
N CYS A 22 16.91 -5.47 5.16
CA CYS A 22 16.66 -4.12 5.67
C CYS A 22 17.83 -3.69 6.53
N ALA A 23 18.32 -2.48 6.32
CA ALA A 23 19.48 -1.95 7.04
C ALA A 23 19.13 -1.66 8.51
N GLY A 24 20.02 -2.06 9.43
CA GLY A 24 19.87 -1.77 10.87
C GLY A 24 18.60 -2.35 11.45
N ASN A 25 17.90 -1.54 12.25
CA ASN A 25 16.62 -1.92 12.86
C ASN A 25 15.41 -1.43 12.05
N GLU A 26 15.66 -0.86 10.89
CA GLU A 26 14.58 -0.31 10.08
C GLU A 26 13.78 -1.41 9.42
N LYS A 27 12.51 -1.14 9.20
CA LYS A 27 11.60 -2.07 8.56
C LYS A 27 11.04 -1.46 7.29
N ALA A 28 10.98 -2.26 6.24
CA ALA A 28 10.26 -1.90 5.03
C ALA A 28 8.76 -1.87 5.34
N ILE A 29 8.06 -0.88 4.81
CA ILE A 29 6.64 -0.68 5.11
C ILE A 29 5.85 -0.64 3.81
N THR A 30 4.82 -1.48 3.73
CA THR A 30 3.81 -1.43 2.68
C THR A 30 2.46 -1.11 3.30
N ILE A 31 1.49 -0.78 2.46
CA ILE A 31 0.14 -0.46 2.92
C ILE A 31 -0.84 -1.35 2.18
N GLN A 32 -1.70 -2.04 2.92
CA GLN A 32 -2.80 -2.81 2.35
C GLN A 32 -4.06 -1.96 2.41
N VAL A 33 -4.69 -1.76 1.26
CA VAL A 33 -5.91 -0.96 1.12
C VAL A 33 -7.06 -1.88 0.77
N ARG A 34 -8.16 -1.76 1.50
CA ARG A 34 -9.40 -2.45 1.17
C ARG A 34 -10.47 -1.43 0.85
N LYS A 35 -11.11 -1.60 -0.30
CA LYS A 35 -12.27 -0.79 -0.68
C LYS A 35 -13.52 -1.64 -0.51
N ALA A 36 -14.56 -1.05 0.06
CA ALA A 36 -15.88 -1.66 0.13
C ALA A 36 -16.74 -1.07 -0.99
N ASP A 37 -17.40 -1.95 -1.74
CA ASP A 37 -18.41 -1.58 -2.72
C ASP A 37 -19.74 -1.99 -2.13
N VAL A 38 -20.53 -1.00 -1.72
CA VAL A 38 -21.77 -1.19 -0.96
C VAL A 38 -22.95 -0.84 -1.84
N ILE A 39 -23.89 -1.76 -1.94
CA ILE A 39 -25.17 -1.54 -2.62
C ILE A 39 -26.24 -1.37 -1.56
N GLU A 40 -26.99 -0.28 -1.65
CA GLU A 40 -28.11 0.00 -0.77
C GLU A 40 -29.40 0.06 -1.57
N LYS A 41 -30.47 -0.38 -0.93
CA LYS A 41 -31.83 -0.24 -1.46
C LYS A 41 -32.64 0.52 -0.43
N ASP A 42 -33.15 1.68 -0.84
CA ASP A 42 -33.96 2.55 0.02
C ASP A 42 -33.27 2.86 1.36
N GLY A 43 -31.95 3.11 1.29
CA GLY A 43 -31.13 3.44 2.45
C GLY A 43 -30.65 2.26 3.28
N VAL A 44 -30.96 1.03 2.86
CA VAL A 44 -30.56 -0.19 3.58
C VAL A 44 -29.53 -0.96 2.76
N GLU A 45 -28.40 -1.29 3.38
CA GLU A 45 -27.36 -2.08 2.70
C GLU A 45 -27.89 -3.49 2.42
N ILE A 46 -27.77 -3.91 1.16
CA ILE A 46 -28.24 -5.24 0.72
C ILE A 46 -27.10 -6.10 0.21
N ALA A 47 -25.95 -5.50 -0.16
CA ALA A 47 -24.79 -6.24 -0.64
C ALA A 47 -23.52 -5.45 -0.36
N ARG A 48 -22.42 -6.17 -0.12
CA ARG A 48 -21.10 -5.56 0.07
C ARG A 48 -20.05 -6.50 -0.51
N THR A 49 -19.20 -5.96 -1.35
CA THR A 49 -18.03 -6.68 -1.86
C THR A 49 -16.77 -5.89 -1.50
N PHE A 50 -15.65 -6.59 -1.45
CA PHE A 50 -14.38 -5.97 -1.06
C PHE A 50 -13.34 -6.15 -2.16
N HIS A 51 -12.55 -5.11 -2.37
CA HIS A 51 -11.42 -5.12 -3.29
C HIS A 51 -10.18 -4.69 -2.53
N ARG A 52 -9.13 -5.51 -2.60
CA ARG A 52 -7.88 -5.27 -1.89
C ARG A 52 -6.76 -5.01 -2.87
N HIS A 53 -5.88 -4.07 -2.52
CA HIS A 53 -4.62 -3.88 -3.23
C HIS A 53 -3.54 -3.48 -2.24
N VAL A 54 -2.29 -3.70 -2.63
CA VAL A 54 -1.12 -3.34 -1.83
C VAL A 54 -0.41 -2.22 -2.54
N ILE A 55 -0.02 -1.18 -1.79
CA ILE A 55 0.84 -0.12 -2.29
C ILE A 55 2.16 -0.14 -1.55
N ALA A 56 3.23 0.02 -2.30
CA ALA A 56 4.59 0.04 -1.80
C ALA A 56 5.19 1.43 -2.00
N PRO A 57 6.24 1.80 -1.22
CA PRO A 57 6.83 3.15 -1.32
C PRO A 57 7.49 3.43 -2.66
N GLY A 58 7.82 2.41 -3.43
CA GLY A 58 8.43 2.61 -4.73
C GLY A 58 8.82 1.31 -5.39
N THR A 59 9.54 1.42 -6.50
CA THR A 59 10.07 0.29 -7.26
C THR A 59 11.55 0.50 -7.56
N VAL A 60 12.26 -0.60 -7.81
CA VAL A 60 13.66 -0.56 -8.24
C VAL A 60 13.74 -1.23 -9.61
N ALA A 61 14.16 -0.47 -10.61
CA ALA A 61 14.27 -0.97 -11.97
C ALA A 61 15.39 -2.01 -12.08
N ALA A 62 15.27 -2.91 -13.06
CA ALA A 62 16.32 -3.88 -13.36
C ALA A 62 17.64 -3.16 -13.67
N GLY A 63 18.73 -3.63 -13.06
CA GLY A 63 20.05 -3.03 -13.24
C GLY A 63 20.29 -1.76 -12.44
N SER A 64 19.31 -1.31 -11.67
CA SER A 64 19.41 -0.12 -10.81
C SER A 64 19.35 -0.51 -9.34
N THR A 65 19.88 0.35 -8.48
CA THR A 65 19.72 0.23 -7.03
C THR A 65 18.94 1.40 -6.44
N ALA A 66 18.46 2.31 -7.29
CA ALA A 66 17.73 3.48 -6.86
C ALA A 66 16.22 3.19 -6.79
N LEU A 67 15.56 3.70 -5.75
CA LEU A 67 14.12 3.59 -5.57
C LEU A 67 13.43 4.70 -6.36
N THR A 68 12.49 4.31 -7.21
CA THR A 68 11.58 5.25 -7.88
C THR A 68 10.31 5.32 -7.05
N ALA A 69 10.00 6.51 -6.54
CA ALA A 69 8.85 6.69 -5.64
C ALA A 69 7.52 6.38 -6.32
N THR A 70 6.62 5.75 -5.57
CA THR A 70 5.26 5.48 -6.01
C THR A 70 4.45 6.78 -6.02
N ASN A 71 3.72 7.02 -7.10
CA ASN A 71 2.78 8.13 -7.17
C ASN A 71 1.46 7.72 -6.52
N ILE A 72 1.12 8.35 -5.40
CA ILE A 72 -0.11 8.04 -4.65
C ILE A 72 -1.22 9.05 -4.89
N SER A 73 -1.06 9.96 -5.85
CA SER A 73 -2.05 11.02 -6.10
C SER A 73 -3.43 10.49 -6.50
N GLY A 74 -3.50 9.26 -7.03
CA GLY A 74 -4.75 8.61 -7.39
C GLY A 74 -5.42 7.86 -6.23
N GLU A 75 -4.79 7.79 -5.07
CA GLU A 75 -5.34 7.12 -3.91
C GLU A 75 -6.27 8.07 -3.12
N GLU A 76 -7.19 7.49 -2.34
CA GLU A 76 -8.05 8.31 -1.50
C GLU A 76 -7.25 9.09 -0.45
N PRO A 77 -7.75 10.25 0.02
CA PRO A 77 -7.01 11.09 0.97
C PRO A 77 -6.55 10.37 2.23
N VAL A 78 -7.34 9.45 2.78
CA VAL A 78 -6.94 8.69 3.96
C VAL A 78 -5.70 7.84 3.68
N VAL A 79 -5.63 7.23 2.50
CA VAL A 79 -4.49 6.40 2.09
C VAL A 79 -3.25 7.27 1.89
N GLN A 80 -3.41 8.44 1.25
CA GLN A 80 -2.32 9.39 1.08
C GLN A 80 -1.77 9.86 2.43
N SER A 81 -2.65 10.16 3.38
CA SER A 81 -2.24 10.59 4.72
C SER A 81 -1.45 9.51 5.45
N VAL A 82 -1.90 8.26 5.38
CA VAL A 82 -1.20 7.14 6.00
C VAL A 82 0.17 6.95 5.34
N ALA A 83 0.22 6.95 4.01
CA ALA A 83 1.47 6.79 3.27
C ALA A 83 2.49 7.88 3.63
N ASN A 84 2.05 9.14 3.68
CA ASN A 84 2.92 10.24 4.03
C ASN A 84 3.44 10.15 5.47
N ALA A 85 2.67 9.57 6.37
CA ALA A 85 3.07 9.38 7.75
C ALA A 85 4.07 8.25 7.94
N VAL A 86 3.90 7.13 7.22
CA VAL A 86 4.69 5.90 7.48
C VAL A 86 5.87 5.72 6.52
N TRP A 87 5.81 6.31 5.32
CA TRP A 87 6.92 6.21 4.36
C TRP A 87 7.94 7.31 4.60
N THR A 88 8.62 7.21 5.72
CA THR A 88 9.74 8.09 6.07
C THR A 88 10.94 7.77 5.17
N ALA A 89 11.97 8.61 5.20
CA ALA A 89 13.21 8.36 4.48
C ALA A 89 13.81 7.00 4.87
N ASP A 90 13.78 6.66 6.15
CA ASP A 90 14.31 5.39 6.66
C ASP A 90 13.49 4.20 6.17
N ALA A 91 12.16 4.31 6.17
CA ALA A 91 11.30 3.25 5.68
C ALA A 91 11.47 3.02 4.18
N LYS A 92 11.63 4.08 3.40
CA LYS A 92 11.90 3.99 1.96
C LYS A 92 13.25 3.34 1.69
N GLU A 93 14.27 3.70 2.45
CA GLU A 93 15.61 3.10 2.31
C GLU A 93 15.58 1.62 2.68
N ALA A 94 14.86 1.24 3.74
CA ALA A 94 14.69 -0.16 4.12
C ALA A 94 14.00 -0.96 3.01
N TYR A 95 12.98 -0.39 2.39
CA TYR A 95 12.28 -1.06 1.29
C TYR A 95 13.17 -1.20 0.06
N ARG A 96 13.94 -0.17 -0.27
CA ARG A 96 14.92 -0.22 -1.35
C ARG A 96 15.93 -1.34 -1.13
N ALA A 97 16.52 -1.40 0.07
CA ALA A 97 17.49 -2.43 0.42
C ALA A 97 16.86 -3.83 0.35
N TYR A 98 15.62 -3.96 0.80
CA TYR A 98 14.86 -5.21 0.72
C TYR A 98 14.70 -5.67 -0.72
N LEU A 99 14.25 -4.79 -1.62
CA LEU A 99 14.06 -5.13 -3.04
C LEU A 99 15.35 -5.55 -3.72
N VAL A 100 16.43 -4.81 -3.46
CA VAL A 100 17.75 -5.15 -4.03
C VAL A 100 18.24 -6.49 -3.48
N GLY A 101 18.03 -6.74 -2.18
CA GLY A 101 18.44 -7.99 -1.55
C GLY A 101 17.73 -9.22 -2.09
N ILE A 102 16.40 -9.17 -2.19
CA ILE A 102 15.64 -10.33 -2.70
C ILE A 102 15.93 -10.58 -4.17
N ARG A 103 16.19 -9.54 -4.94
CA ARG A 103 16.57 -9.68 -6.35
C ARG A 103 17.91 -10.43 -6.50
N SER A 104 18.88 -10.09 -5.65
CA SER A 104 20.19 -10.76 -5.67
C SER A 104 20.07 -12.23 -5.33
N GLU A 105 19.16 -12.59 -4.42
CA GLU A 105 18.93 -13.98 -4.04
C GLU A 105 18.26 -14.80 -5.14
N SER A 106 17.54 -14.14 -6.04
CA SER A 106 16.83 -14.80 -7.14
C SER A 106 17.71 -15.16 -8.34
N LEU A 107 18.95 -14.70 -8.36
CA LEU A 107 19.86 -14.92 -9.48
C LEU A 107 20.57 -16.25 -9.41
#